data_267dc754ea2d2f211f0db8684389759f
#
_entry.id   267dc754ea2d2f211f0db8684389759f
#
_cell.length_a   1.000
_cell.length_b   1.000
_cell.length_c   1.000
_cell.angle_alpha   90.00
_cell.angle_beta   90.00
_cell.angle_gamma   90.00
#
_symmetry.space_group_name_H-M   'P 1'
#
loop_
_entity.id
_entity.type
_entity.pdbx_description
1 polymer ?
#
loop_
_entity_poly.entity_id
_entity_poly.type
_entity_poly.pdbx_seq_one_letter_code
_entity_poly.pdbx_strand_id
1 'polypeptide(L)'
;MHVHLAGNGKPQKKQKDNEKTVKMLMSNPLSRKITYKVVSNFAKIELMSGVTTIRTVGGIAHYDSKLRDEILKRKVIGPRIVASNEGISVPHGHMAGSVAIAAHNNEEALALVDKAKSQNVDLIKLMITGGVLDAKEKGVPGELKMPPEMVKAVCDRAHQLDYKVAAHVESSEGVRVALENGVDSIEHGAKLDDEMIALFKEKKAFLCTTISPALPFALFDPSISNVSEIEKYNGELVFNGIIDCAKQALENDIPVVLGNDVGCPWVSQYD
;
A
#
# COMPACT_ATOMS: atom_id res chain seq x y z
N MET A 1 10.00 -1.23 -3.93
CA MET A 1 9.78 -1.37 -2.47
C MET A 1 8.32 -1.20 -2.06
N HIS A 2 7.41 -0.97 -3.00
CA HIS A 2 5.95 -0.95 -2.82
C HIS A 2 5.31 -1.71 -3.97
N VAL A 3 4.79 -2.91 -3.70
CA VAL A 3 4.29 -3.85 -4.70
C VAL A 3 3.04 -4.56 -4.18
N HIS A 4 2.09 -4.81 -5.06
CA HIS A 4 0.91 -5.65 -4.81
C HIS A 4 0.86 -6.83 -5.78
N LEU A 5 1.03 -8.04 -5.29
CA LEU A 5 0.91 -9.25 -6.10
C LEU A 5 -0.55 -9.69 -6.32
N ALA A 6 -1.51 -8.88 -5.83
CA ALA A 6 -2.94 -9.15 -5.94
C ALA A 6 -3.58 -8.65 -7.22
N GLY A 7 -2.98 -7.68 -7.90
CA GLY A 7 -3.47 -7.06 -9.11
C GLY A 7 -2.63 -7.41 -10.34
N ASN A 8 -3.20 -7.24 -11.53
CA ASN A 8 -2.50 -7.51 -12.80
C ASN A 8 -2.01 -6.24 -13.51
N GLY A 9 -2.23 -5.06 -12.92
CA GLY A 9 -1.82 -3.78 -13.45
C GLY A 9 -2.48 -3.34 -14.76
N LYS A 10 -3.40 -4.12 -15.32
CA LYS A 10 -4.04 -3.79 -16.58
C LYS A 10 -5.04 -2.66 -16.44
N PRO A 11 -5.21 -1.82 -17.48
CA PRO A 11 -6.25 -0.82 -17.53
C PRO A 11 -7.63 -1.42 -17.25
N GLN A 12 -8.42 -0.76 -16.41
CA GLN A 12 -9.78 -1.18 -16.11
C GLN A 12 -10.78 -0.31 -16.87
N LYS A 13 -11.69 -0.93 -17.60
CA LYS A 13 -12.78 -0.22 -18.33
C LYS A 13 -13.90 0.25 -17.39
N LYS A 14 -14.02 -0.32 -16.20
CA LYS A 14 -15.01 0.03 -15.17
C LYS A 14 -14.39 -0.25 -13.81
N GLN A 15 -14.71 0.59 -12.83
CA GLN A 15 -14.40 0.29 -11.43
C GLN A 15 -15.01 -1.06 -11.05
N LYS A 16 -14.21 -1.91 -10.44
CA LYS A 16 -14.65 -3.21 -9.93
C LYS A 16 -14.84 -3.11 -8.42
N ASP A 17 -15.84 -3.81 -7.94
CA ASP A 17 -15.98 -4.09 -6.52
C ASP A 17 -14.87 -5.10 -6.13
N ASN A 18 -13.77 -4.57 -5.61
CA ASN A 18 -12.61 -5.36 -5.23
C ASN A 18 -12.91 -6.29 -4.06
N GLU A 19 -13.73 -5.86 -3.09
CA GLU A 19 -14.15 -6.67 -1.96
C GLU A 19 -14.93 -7.90 -2.42
N LYS A 20 -15.93 -7.71 -3.27
CA LYS A 20 -16.71 -8.82 -3.86
C LYS A 20 -15.80 -9.76 -4.68
N THR A 21 -14.86 -9.20 -5.41
CA THR A 21 -13.90 -9.99 -6.21
C THR A 21 -13.03 -10.86 -5.31
N VAL A 22 -12.45 -10.33 -4.25
CA VAL A 22 -11.62 -11.10 -3.31
C VAL A 22 -12.47 -12.13 -2.57
N LYS A 23 -13.68 -11.80 -2.12
CA LYS A 23 -14.60 -12.78 -1.52
C LYS A 23 -14.87 -13.96 -2.45
N MET A 24 -15.10 -13.70 -3.73
CA MET A 24 -15.29 -14.77 -4.75
C MET A 24 -14.03 -15.60 -4.92
N LEU A 25 -12.85 -14.97 -5.06
CA LEU A 25 -11.57 -15.66 -5.23
C LEU A 25 -11.21 -16.55 -4.02
N MET A 26 -11.67 -16.16 -2.83
CA MET A 26 -11.39 -16.87 -1.58
C MET A 26 -12.53 -17.79 -1.12
N SER A 27 -13.59 -17.96 -1.92
CA SER A 27 -14.83 -18.67 -1.52
C SER A 27 -14.67 -20.18 -1.34
N ASN A 28 -13.76 -20.83 -2.06
CA ASN A 28 -13.59 -22.28 -2.02
C ASN A 28 -12.12 -22.71 -2.22
N PRO A 29 -11.75 -23.96 -1.89
CA PRO A 29 -10.36 -24.42 -1.99
C PRO A 29 -9.76 -24.37 -3.40
N LEU A 30 -10.55 -24.60 -4.44
CA LEU A 30 -10.07 -24.58 -5.82
C LEU A 30 -9.75 -23.14 -6.26
N SER A 31 -10.66 -22.19 -6.02
CA SER A 31 -10.43 -20.78 -6.34
C SER A 31 -9.23 -20.22 -5.56
N ARG A 32 -9.08 -20.55 -4.27
CA ARG A 32 -7.89 -20.20 -3.47
C ARG A 32 -6.59 -20.69 -4.09
N LYS A 33 -6.57 -21.95 -4.55
CA LYS A 33 -5.38 -22.53 -5.20
C LYS A 33 -5.05 -21.82 -6.53
N ILE A 34 -6.07 -21.47 -7.31
CA ILE A 34 -5.90 -20.72 -8.56
C ILE A 34 -5.37 -19.32 -8.25
N THR A 35 -5.98 -18.60 -7.29
CA THR A 35 -5.54 -17.26 -6.88
C THR A 35 -4.08 -17.27 -6.41
N TYR A 36 -3.69 -18.26 -5.60
CA TYR A 36 -2.30 -18.39 -5.16
C TYR A 36 -1.33 -18.60 -6.35
N LYS A 37 -1.72 -19.41 -7.35
CA LYS A 37 -0.91 -19.58 -8.57
C LYS A 37 -0.76 -18.27 -9.36
N VAL A 38 -1.80 -17.46 -9.42
CA VAL A 38 -1.75 -16.14 -10.08
C VAL A 38 -0.79 -15.21 -9.35
N VAL A 39 -0.91 -15.08 -8.02
CA VAL A 39 0.02 -14.32 -7.17
C VAL A 39 1.47 -14.78 -7.38
N SER A 40 1.70 -16.10 -7.36
CA SER A 40 3.03 -16.67 -7.60
C SER A 40 3.57 -16.36 -9.00
N ASN A 41 2.70 -16.34 -10.02
CA ASN A 41 3.10 -15.98 -11.38
C ASN A 41 3.48 -14.50 -11.49
N PHE A 42 2.76 -13.60 -10.83
CA PHE A 42 3.11 -12.19 -10.80
C PHE A 42 4.49 -11.95 -10.16
N ALA A 43 4.79 -12.61 -9.05
CA ALA A 43 6.13 -12.54 -8.45
C ALA A 43 7.23 -13.07 -9.38
N LYS A 44 6.94 -14.13 -10.16
CA LYS A 44 7.88 -14.62 -11.17
C LYS A 44 8.11 -13.59 -12.28
N ILE A 45 7.05 -12.92 -12.74
CA ILE A 45 7.14 -11.87 -13.75
C ILE A 45 8.00 -10.71 -13.23
N GLU A 46 7.82 -10.26 -11.98
CA GLU A 46 8.67 -9.26 -11.32
C GLU A 46 10.15 -9.65 -11.38
N LEU A 47 10.47 -10.88 -11.01
CA LEU A 47 11.85 -11.37 -11.11
C LEU A 47 12.39 -11.33 -12.55
N MET A 48 11.57 -11.77 -13.51
CA MET A 48 11.98 -11.83 -14.91
C MET A 48 12.16 -10.44 -15.55
N SER A 49 11.53 -9.40 -14.99
CA SER A 49 11.79 -8.00 -15.36
C SER A 49 13.10 -7.43 -14.79
N GLY A 50 13.84 -8.21 -13.99
CA GLY A 50 15.08 -7.81 -13.36
C GLY A 50 14.94 -7.35 -11.91
N VAL A 51 13.73 -7.36 -11.35
CA VAL A 51 13.46 -6.97 -9.96
C VAL A 51 13.72 -8.14 -9.02
N THR A 52 14.90 -8.16 -8.38
CA THR A 52 15.36 -9.29 -7.55
C THR A 52 14.88 -9.24 -6.09
N THR A 53 14.38 -8.09 -5.64
CA THR A 53 13.84 -7.92 -4.28
C THR A 53 12.62 -7.01 -4.32
N ILE A 54 11.53 -7.43 -3.70
CA ILE A 54 10.28 -6.66 -3.56
C ILE A 54 9.86 -6.59 -2.09
N ARG A 55 9.12 -5.54 -1.73
CA ARG A 55 8.38 -5.42 -0.48
C ARG A 55 6.90 -5.33 -0.83
N THR A 56 6.11 -6.31 -0.39
CA THR A 56 4.65 -6.28 -0.54
C THR A 56 4.03 -5.54 0.64
N VAL A 57 3.05 -4.68 0.36
CA VAL A 57 2.42 -3.77 1.33
C VAL A 57 0.90 -3.78 1.21
N GLY A 58 0.34 -4.96 1.29
CA GLY A 58 -1.07 -5.27 1.12
C GLY A 58 -1.23 -6.39 0.10
N GLY A 59 -1.82 -7.49 0.51
CA GLY A 59 -1.96 -8.71 -0.28
C GLY A 59 -3.26 -9.46 0.01
N ILE A 60 -3.42 -10.64 -0.58
CA ILE A 60 -4.57 -11.51 -0.35
C ILE A 60 -4.20 -12.57 0.68
N ALA A 61 -4.89 -12.57 1.81
CA ALA A 61 -4.64 -13.49 2.90
C ALA A 61 -3.15 -13.53 3.30
N HIS A 62 -2.59 -14.72 3.51
CA HIS A 62 -1.18 -14.92 3.86
C HIS A 62 -0.32 -15.34 2.64
N TYR A 63 -0.73 -14.96 1.43
CA TYR A 63 -0.07 -15.48 0.22
C TYR A 63 1.34 -14.96 0.03
N ASP A 64 1.64 -13.73 0.44
CA ASP A 64 2.95 -13.13 0.25
C ASP A 64 4.01 -13.78 1.14
N SER A 65 3.73 -13.97 2.44
CA SER A 65 4.64 -14.67 3.35
C SER A 65 4.80 -16.14 2.99
N LYS A 66 3.71 -16.81 2.60
CA LYS A 66 3.76 -18.19 2.09
C LYS A 66 4.64 -18.31 0.85
N LEU A 67 4.47 -17.40 -0.11
CA LEU A 67 5.26 -17.38 -1.35
C LEU A 67 6.73 -17.11 -1.07
N ARG A 68 7.05 -16.14 -0.20
CA ARG A 68 8.41 -15.90 0.30
C ARG A 68 9.04 -17.20 0.82
N ASP A 69 8.34 -17.93 1.68
CA ASP A 69 8.85 -19.14 2.30
C ASP A 69 9.04 -20.28 1.27
N GLU A 70 8.17 -20.36 0.26
CA GLU A 70 8.32 -21.34 -0.83
C GLU A 70 9.49 -20.99 -1.76
N ILE A 71 9.74 -19.70 -2.02
CA ILE A 71 10.92 -19.24 -2.78
C ILE A 71 12.21 -19.53 -2.00
N LEU A 72 12.25 -19.23 -0.70
CA LEU A 72 13.40 -19.54 0.15
C LEU A 72 13.72 -21.05 0.18
N LYS A 73 12.70 -21.89 0.14
CA LYS A 73 12.83 -23.35 0.05
C LYS A 73 13.07 -23.85 -1.38
N ARG A 74 13.27 -22.95 -2.36
CA ARG A 74 13.47 -23.25 -3.79
C ARG A 74 12.34 -24.11 -4.43
N LYS A 75 11.12 -24.01 -3.90
CA LYS A 75 9.93 -24.69 -4.46
C LYS A 75 9.28 -23.89 -5.57
N VAL A 76 9.46 -22.57 -5.55
CA VAL A 76 8.92 -21.60 -6.52
C VAL A 76 10.01 -20.64 -6.92
N ILE A 77 10.00 -20.18 -8.17
CA ILE A 77 10.91 -19.16 -8.68
C ILE A 77 10.24 -17.79 -8.47
N GLY A 78 10.95 -16.87 -7.82
CA GLY A 78 10.51 -15.50 -7.56
C GLY A 78 11.61 -14.66 -6.94
N PRO A 79 11.36 -13.35 -6.74
CA PRO A 79 12.30 -12.43 -6.10
C PRO A 79 12.39 -12.72 -4.59
N ARG A 80 13.35 -12.09 -3.90
CA ARG A 80 13.28 -11.97 -2.46
C ARG A 80 12.05 -11.13 -2.09
N ILE A 81 11.22 -11.62 -1.17
CA ILE A 81 10.01 -10.91 -0.72
C ILE A 81 10.18 -10.48 0.73
N VAL A 82 9.87 -9.21 1.01
CA VAL A 82 9.62 -8.67 2.34
C VAL A 82 8.11 -8.49 2.43
N ALA A 83 7.43 -9.30 3.23
CA ALA A 83 5.98 -9.51 3.15
C ALA A 83 5.21 -8.86 4.30
N SER A 84 4.16 -8.07 4.00
CA SER A 84 3.17 -7.63 5.00
C SER A 84 1.91 -8.50 5.06
N ASN A 85 1.61 -9.26 4.00
CA ASN A 85 0.31 -9.85 3.77
C ASN A 85 -0.82 -8.80 3.70
N GLU A 86 -1.99 -9.07 4.30
CA GLU A 86 -3.11 -8.12 4.36
C GLU A 86 -2.72 -6.89 5.17
N GLY A 87 -3.06 -5.69 4.66
CA GLY A 87 -2.95 -4.45 5.44
C GLY A 87 -4.06 -4.34 6.50
N ILE A 88 -3.92 -3.35 7.38
CA ILE A 88 -4.95 -2.96 8.36
C ILE A 88 -5.57 -1.65 7.90
N SER A 89 -6.89 -1.63 7.78
CA SER A 89 -7.70 -0.48 7.40
C SER A 89 -8.83 -0.28 8.42
N VAL A 90 -9.74 0.63 8.14
CA VAL A 90 -10.97 0.84 8.91
C VAL A 90 -12.19 0.62 8.02
N PRO A 91 -13.42 0.49 8.54
CA PRO A 91 -14.62 0.43 7.73
C PRO A 91 -14.70 1.63 6.77
N HIS A 92 -14.96 1.36 5.50
CA HIS A 92 -14.93 2.36 4.41
C HIS A 92 -13.56 3.06 4.19
N GLY A 93 -12.48 2.55 4.79
CA GLY A 93 -11.12 3.00 4.56
C GLY A 93 -10.54 2.39 3.27
N HIS A 94 -9.36 2.90 2.89
CA HIS A 94 -8.68 2.48 1.68
C HIS A 94 -8.48 0.96 1.63
N MET A 95 -8.83 0.35 0.52
CA MET A 95 -8.66 -1.08 0.21
C MET A 95 -9.27 -2.07 1.23
N ALA A 96 -10.14 -1.59 2.14
CA ALA A 96 -10.85 -2.44 3.10
C ALA A 96 -11.65 -3.55 2.39
N GLY A 97 -11.53 -4.80 2.88
CA GLY A 97 -12.19 -5.97 2.30
C GLY A 97 -11.51 -6.53 1.03
N SER A 98 -10.41 -5.92 0.55
CA SER A 98 -9.63 -6.42 -0.59
C SER A 98 -8.23 -6.86 -0.18
N VAL A 99 -7.24 -5.98 -0.21
CA VAL A 99 -5.86 -6.25 0.23
C VAL A 99 -5.58 -5.76 1.66
N ALA A 100 -6.62 -5.25 2.33
CA ALA A 100 -6.59 -4.85 3.74
C ALA A 100 -7.86 -5.31 4.47
N ILE A 101 -7.74 -5.55 5.77
CA ILE A 101 -8.84 -5.91 6.65
C ILE A 101 -9.26 -4.68 7.45
N ALA A 102 -10.56 -4.42 7.53
CA ALA A 102 -11.10 -3.35 8.35
C ALA A 102 -11.14 -3.74 9.84
N ALA A 103 -10.57 -2.89 10.68
CA ALA A 103 -10.70 -2.94 12.14
C ALA A 103 -11.68 -1.86 12.60
N HIS A 104 -12.66 -2.20 13.42
CA HIS A 104 -13.68 -1.27 13.90
C HIS A 104 -13.25 -0.51 15.16
N ASN A 105 -12.22 -1.00 15.84
CA ASN A 105 -11.69 -0.43 17.08
C ASN A 105 -10.23 -0.87 17.28
N ASN A 106 -9.59 -0.32 18.31
CA ASN A 106 -8.20 -0.62 18.62
C ASN A 106 -7.98 -2.11 18.96
N GLU A 107 -8.92 -2.76 19.66
CA GLU A 107 -8.78 -4.19 20.02
C GLU A 107 -8.71 -5.07 18.77
N GLU A 108 -9.61 -4.83 17.79
CA GLU A 108 -9.57 -5.53 16.50
C GLU A 108 -8.28 -5.23 15.73
N ALA A 109 -7.83 -3.98 15.72
CA ALA A 109 -6.58 -3.59 15.05
C ALA A 109 -5.37 -4.32 15.66
N LEU A 110 -5.27 -4.41 16.97
CA LEU A 110 -4.21 -5.17 17.67
C LEU A 110 -4.31 -6.66 17.38
N ALA A 111 -5.51 -7.23 17.35
CA ALA A 111 -5.71 -8.63 16.98
C ALA A 111 -5.23 -8.92 15.53
N LEU A 112 -5.36 -7.95 14.62
CA LEU A 112 -4.81 -8.07 13.25
C LEU A 112 -3.27 -8.04 13.24
N VAL A 113 -2.63 -7.26 14.11
CA VAL A 113 -1.15 -7.31 14.28
C VAL A 113 -0.72 -8.69 14.78
N ASP A 114 -1.42 -9.26 15.77
CA ASP A 114 -1.12 -10.60 16.28
C ASP A 114 -1.39 -11.70 15.26
N LYS A 115 -2.44 -11.54 14.43
CA LYS A 115 -2.69 -12.39 13.25
C LYS A 115 -1.52 -12.33 12.27
N ALA A 116 -1.05 -11.14 11.91
CA ALA A 116 0.09 -10.95 11.00
C ALA A 116 1.35 -11.64 11.54
N LYS A 117 1.63 -11.49 12.86
CA LYS A 117 2.71 -12.24 13.54
C LYS A 117 2.55 -13.75 13.37
N SER A 118 1.36 -14.29 13.57
CA SER A 118 1.09 -15.73 13.41
C SER A 118 1.32 -16.24 11.99
N GLN A 119 1.23 -15.33 11.01
CA GLN A 119 1.48 -15.58 9.59
C GLN A 119 2.95 -15.34 9.19
N ASN A 120 3.81 -15.01 10.17
CA ASN A 120 5.23 -14.79 9.97
C ASN A 120 5.53 -13.71 8.92
N VAL A 121 4.90 -12.54 9.05
CA VAL A 121 5.17 -11.37 8.19
C VAL A 121 6.52 -10.72 8.52
N ASP A 122 7.01 -9.84 7.66
CA ASP A 122 8.24 -9.08 7.86
C ASP A 122 7.97 -7.63 8.33
N LEU A 123 6.75 -7.12 8.10
CA LEU A 123 6.33 -5.77 8.49
C LEU A 123 4.80 -5.71 8.61
N ILE A 124 4.31 -4.65 9.23
CA ILE A 124 2.87 -4.31 9.30
C ILE A 124 2.56 -3.20 8.29
N LYS A 125 1.41 -3.28 7.61
CA LYS A 125 0.91 -2.25 6.69
C LYS A 125 -0.37 -1.64 7.23
N LEU A 126 -0.42 -0.29 7.29
CA LEU A 126 -1.60 0.50 7.60
C LEU A 126 -2.12 1.22 6.35
N MET A 127 -3.44 1.43 6.31
CA MET A 127 -4.14 2.31 5.37
C MET A 127 -4.71 3.48 6.18
N ILE A 128 -3.93 4.57 6.31
CA ILE A 128 -4.28 5.68 7.22
C ILE A 128 -5.24 6.65 6.55
N THR A 129 -4.99 6.96 5.28
CA THR A 129 -5.86 7.86 4.49
C THR A 129 -6.67 7.09 3.45
N GLY A 130 -7.66 7.74 2.86
CA GLY A 130 -8.19 7.37 1.57
C GLY A 130 -7.18 7.62 0.46
N GLY A 131 -7.56 7.27 -0.77
CA GLY A 131 -6.81 7.56 -1.99
C GLY A 131 -7.70 8.23 -3.04
N VAL A 132 -7.14 8.45 -4.24
CA VAL A 132 -7.85 9.08 -5.36
C VAL A 132 -9.21 8.44 -5.63
N LEU A 133 -9.28 7.09 -5.60
CA LEU A 133 -10.49 6.32 -5.89
C LEU A 133 -11.52 6.30 -4.75
N ASP A 134 -11.12 6.68 -3.54
CA ASP A 134 -12.01 6.70 -2.36
C ASP A 134 -12.68 8.06 -2.19
N ALA A 135 -12.17 9.09 -2.85
CA ALA A 135 -12.65 10.46 -2.72
C ALA A 135 -14.01 10.67 -3.42
N LYS A 136 -14.97 11.24 -2.70
CA LYS A 136 -16.30 11.57 -3.22
C LYS A 136 -16.41 13.01 -3.73
N GLU A 137 -15.45 13.86 -3.36
CA GLU A 137 -15.42 15.29 -3.67
C GLU A 137 -14.07 15.72 -4.20
N LYS A 138 -14.02 16.82 -4.95
CA LYS A 138 -12.78 17.44 -5.42
C LYS A 138 -12.03 18.08 -4.23
N GLY A 139 -10.72 17.88 -4.17
CA GLY A 139 -9.83 18.52 -3.20
C GLY A 139 -9.54 17.72 -1.93
N VAL A 140 -10.12 16.53 -1.77
CA VAL A 140 -9.94 15.69 -0.56
C VAL A 140 -9.54 14.24 -0.88
N PRO A 141 -8.50 14.00 -1.72
CA PRO A 141 -8.13 12.64 -2.11
C PRO A 141 -7.64 11.80 -0.94
N GLY A 142 -6.89 12.39 -0.03
CA GLY A 142 -6.26 11.72 1.11
C GLY A 142 -6.95 11.99 2.44
N GLU A 143 -8.28 11.94 2.48
CA GLU A 143 -9.03 12.10 3.73
C GLU A 143 -8.54 11.12 4.81
N LEU A 144 -8.29 11.63 6.02
CA LEU A 144 -7.90 10.80 7.16
C LEU A 144 -9.02 9.82 7.49
N LYS A 145 -8.75 8.53 7.44
CA LYS A 145 -9.72 7.46 7.70
C LYS A 145 -9.45 6.75 9.01
N MET A 146 -8.19 6.45 9.29
CA MET A 146 -7.79 5.76 10.52
C MET A 146 -7.55 6.79 11.63
N PRO A 147 -8.21 6.68 12.79
CA PRO A 147 -7.98 7.59 13.92
C PRO A 147 -6.53 7.55 14.42
N PRO A 148 -5.94 8.70 14.81
CA PRO A 148 -4.56 8.77 15.28
C PRO A 148 -4.23 7.82 16.44
N GLU A 149 -5.18 7.63 17.37
CA GLU A 149 -5.03 6.70 18.48
C GLU A 149 -4.97 5.23 18.04
N MET A 150 -5.61 4.87 16.94
CA MET A 150 -5.51 3.52 16.38
C MET A 150 -4.17 3.35 15.67
N VAL A 151 -3.69 4.35 14.92
CA VAL A 151 -2.35 4.35 14.31
C VAL A 151 -1.29 4.12 15.39
N LYS A 152 -1.37 4.90 16.49
CA LYS A 152 -0.45 4.75 17.62
C LYS A 152 -0.50 3.37 18.26
N ALA A 153 -1.68 2.86 18.54
CA ALA A 153 -1.84 1.54 19.16
C ALA A 153 -1.23 0.43 18.30
N VAL A 154 -1.44 0.48 16.97
CA VAL A 154 -0.85 -0.49 16.03
C VAL A 154 0.66 -0.35 15.97
N CYS A 155 1.21 0.88 15.86
CA CYS A 155 2.65 1.10 15.84
C CYS A 155 3.33 0.61 17.13
N ASP A 156 2.77 0.96 18.29
CA ASP A 156 3.31 0.52 19.58
C ASP A 156 3.32 -1.02 19.68
N ARG A 157 2.23 -1.69 19.25
CA ARG A 157 2.16 -3.15 19.25
C ARG A 157 3.12 -3.79 18.26
N ALA A 158 3.23 -3.24 17.05
CA ALA A 158 4.15 -3.71 16.03
C ALA A 158 5.60 -3.61 16.51
N HIS A 159 5.99 -2.48 17.08
CA HIS A 159 7.35 -2.26 17.61
C HIS A 159 7.66 -3.15 18.81
N GLN A 160 6.70 -3.44 19.70
CA GLN A 160 6.87 -4.44 20.77
C GLN A 160 7.17 -5.84 20.23
N LEU A 161 6.80 -6.11 18.99
CA LEU A 161 7.02 -7.39 18.30
C LEU A 161 8.18 -7.33 17.28
N ASP A 162 8.98 -6.25 17.33
CA ASP A 162 10.11 -5.97 16.42
C ASP A 162 9.71 -5.83 14.94
N TYR A 163 8.45 -5.46 14.64
CA TYR A 163 8.00 -5.15 13.28
C TYR A 163 8.10 -3.65 13.00
N LYS A 164 8.50 -3.32 11.77
CA LYS A 164 8.37 -2.00 11.19
C LYS A 164 6.95 -1.80 10.62
N VAL A 165 6.49 -0.54 10.61
CA VAL A 165 5.17 -0.17 10.11
C VAL A 165 5.30 0.70 8.87
N ALA A 166 4.65 0.29 7.77
CA ALA A 166 4.48 1.07 6.56
C ALA A 166 3.04 1.59 6.46
N ALA A 167 2.85 2.83 6.03
CA ALA A 167 1.52 3.42 5.93
C ALA A 167 1.23 4.03 4.56
N HIS A 168 0.07 3.69 3.97
CA HIS A 168 -0.51 4.41 2.83
C HIS A 168 -0.99 5.77 3.28
N VAL A 169 -0.49 6.83 2.64
CA VAL A 169 -0.76 8.22 3.00
C VAL A 169 -0.72 9.11 1.76
N GLU A 170 -1.84 9.79 1.45
CA GLU A 170 -1.97 10.68 0.30
C GLU A 170 -2.41 12.10 0.67
N SER A 171 -2.15 12.53 1.91
CA SER A 171 -2.37 13.91 2.36
C SER A 171 -1.32 14.35 3.38
N SER A 172 -1.08 15.67 3.48
CA SER A 172 -0.14 16.25 4.46
C SER A 172 -0.58 15.96 5.89
N GLU A 173 -1.88 16.03 6.18
CA GLU A 173 -2.44 15.64 7.49
C GLU A 173 -2.13 14.18 7.82
N GLY A 174 -2.34 13.28 6.85
CA GLY A 174 -2.02 11.86 7.02
C GLY A 174 -0.53 11.61 7.26
N VAL A 175 0.37 12.33 6.57
CA VAL A 175 1.83 12.25 6.81
C VAL A 175 2.15 12.65 8.25
N ARG A 176 1.59 13.77 8.73
CA ARG A 176 1.77 14.24 10.11
C ARG A 176 1.31 13.18 11.10
N VAL A 177 0.06 12.71 10.97
CA VAL A 177 -0.52 11.69 11.85
C VAL A 177 0.33 10.41 11.85
N ALA A 178 0.78 9.96 10.69
CA ALA A 178 1.62 8.77 10.58
C ALA A 178 2.94 8.92 11.37
N LEU A 179 3.66 10.02 11.14
CA LEU A 179 4.96 10.26 11.76
C LEU A 179 4.85 10.47 13.28
N GLU A 180 3.89 11.27 13.74
CA GLU A 180 3.65 11.52 15.17
C GLU A 180 3.35 10.22 15.94
N ASN A 181 2.69 9.27 15.29
CA ASN A 181 2.25 8.02 15.90
C ASN A 181 3.18 6.83 15.63
N GLY A 182 4.37 7.06 15.06
CA GLY A 182 5.45 6.07 15.03
C GLY A 182 5.52 5.21 13.78
N VAL A 183 4.93 5.61 12.65
CA VAL A 183 5.11 4.93 11.36
C VAL A 183 6.57 5.05 10.90
N ASP A 184 7.15 3.94 10.43
CA ASP A 184 8.55 3.87 9.99
C ASP A 184 8.72 4.18 8.49
N SER A 185 7.68 3.97 7.69
CA SER A 185 7.71 4.15 6.23
C SER A 185 6.44 4.80 5.72
N ILE A 186 6.58 5.99 5.14
CA ILE A 186 5.49 6.69 4.44
C ILE A 186 5.46 6.22 3.00
N GLU A 187 4.35 5.64 2.59
CA GLU A 187 4.09 5.21 1.21
C GLU A 187 3.34 6.32 0.48
N HIS A 188 3.70 6.60 -0.77
CA HIS A 188 3.22 7.70 -1.59
C HIS A 188 3.73 9.04 -1.08
N GLY A 189 3.15 9.54 -0.01
CA GLY A 189 3.47 10.83 0.59
C GLY A 189 2.65 11.98 0.00
N ALA A 190 2.79 13.14 0.61
CA ALA A 190 2.17 14.39 0.19
C ALA A 190 3.11 15.55 0.55
N LYS A 191 2.81 16.77 0.08
CA LYS A 191 3.62 17.96 0.35
C LYS A 191 3.92 18.10 1.84
N LEU A 192 5.20 18.29 2.17
CA LEU A 192 5.71 18.42 3.53
C LEU A 192 5.77 19.89 3.95
N ASP A 193 5.67 20.13 5.24
CA ASP A 193 6.07 21.37 5.91
C ASP A 193 7.32 21.11 6.77
N ASP A 194 7.87 22.16 7.38
CA ASP A 194 9.11 22.10 8.17
C ASP A 194 8.97 21.17 9.40
N GLU A 195 7.77 21.09 10.00
CA GLU A 195 7.52 20.23 11.15
C GLU A 195 7.52 18.74 10.72
N MET A 196 6.89 18.40 9.59
CA MET A 196 6.92 17.05 9.05
C MET A 196 8.34 16.62 8.65
N ILE A 197 9.14 17.53 8.07
CA ILE A 197 10.56 17.29 7.77
C ILE A 197 11.34 16.98 9.06
N ALA A 198 11.11 17.76 10.11
CA ALA A 198 11.71 17.51 11.42
C ALA A 198 11.28 16.14 12.01
N LEU A 199 10.00 15.80 11.92
CA LEU A 199 9.46 14.51 12.36
C LEU A 199 10.07 13.32 11.60
N PHE A 200 10.22 13.39 10.28
CA PHE A 200 10.90 12.35 9.51
C PHE A 200 12.30 12.06 10.05
N LYS A 201 13.07 13.12 10.34
CA LYS A 201 14.44 13.01 10.87
C LYS A 201 14.46 12.46 12.30
N GLU A 202 13.59 12.99 13.18
CA GLU A 202 13.45 12.55 14.58
C GLU A 202 13.09 11.06 14.65
N LYS A 203 12.06 10.65 13.92
CA LYS A 203 11.56 9.26 13.92
C LYS A 203 12.42 8.33 13.08
N LYS A 204 13.39 8.85 12.32
CA LYS A 204 14.23 8.09 11.37
C LYS A 204 13.35 7.32 10.37
N ALA A 205 12.21 7.89 10.00
CA ALA A 205 11.31 7.34 9.01
C ALA A 205 11.88 7.57 7.61
N PHE A 206 11.39 6.79 6.64
CA PHE A 206 11.77 6.96 5.24
C PHE A 206 10.54 7.09 4.33
N LEU A 207 10.74 7.68 3.18
CA LEU A 207 9.72 7.80 2.15
C LEU A 207 9.88 6.66 1.12
N CYS A 208 8.79 5.97 0.82
CA CYS A 208 8.68 5.10 -0.35
C CYS A 208 7.79 5.80 -1.39
N THR A 209 8.40 6.55 -2.29
CA THR A 209 7.66 7.26 -3.34
C THR A 209 7.14 6.31 -4.41
N THR A 210 5.88 6.56 -4.88
CA THR A 210 5.20 5.73 -5.88
C THR A 210 4.44 6.64 -6.85
N ILE A 211 5.13 7.22 -7.81
CA ILE A 211 4.56 8.18 -8.75
C ILE A 211 3.64 7.50 -9.79
N SER A 212 3.97 6.26 -10.15
CA SER A 212 3.34 5.53 -11.28
C SER A 212 1.82 5.41 -11.19
N PRO A 213 1.18 5.02 -10.06
CA PRO A 213 -0.26 4.84 -10.00
C PRO A 213 -1.07 6.13 -10.11
N ALA A 214 -0.49 7.28 -9.73
CA ALA A 214 -1.16 8.58 -9.85
C ALA A 214 -1.08 9.16 -11.29
N LEU A 215 -0.10 8.73 -12.09
CA LEU A 215 0.16 9.24 -13.42
C LEU A 215 -1.03 9.13 -14.39
N PRO A 216 -1.76 8.00 -14.50
CA PRO A 216 -2.91 7.88 -15.38
C PRO A 216 -4.04 8.85 -15.03
N PHE A 217 -4.23 9.14 -13.73
CA PHE A 217 -5.22 10.10 -13.27
C PHE A 217 -4.81 11.54 -13.62
N ALA A 218 -3.53 11.87 -13.43
CA ALA A 218 -3.03 13.22 -13.61
C ALA A 218 -2.78 13.60 -15.08
N LEU A 219 -2.16 12.71 -15.87
CA LEU A 219 -1.60 13.06 -17.16
C LEU A 219 -2.32 12.45 -18.39
N PHE A 220 -3.07 11.36 -18.22
CA PHE A 220 -3.75 10.76 -19.35
C PHE A 220 -5.04 11.50 -19.68
N ASP A 221 -5.38 11.49 -20.97
CA ASP A 221 -6.70 11.94 -21.41
C ASP A 221 -7.80 11.08 -20.76
N PRO A 222 -8.89 11.69 -20.22
CA PRO A 222 -9.98 10.93 -19.60
C PRO A 222 -10.61 9.87 -20.50
N SER A 223 -10.56 10.04 -21.83
CA SER A 223 -11.03 9.03 -22.80
C SER A 223 -10.16 7.77 -22.81
N ILE A 224 -8.91 7.86 -22.37
CA ILE A 224 -7.96 6.75 -22.25
C ILE A 224 -8.05 6.14 -20.85
N SER A 225 -7.96 6.98 -19.82
CA SER A 225 -7.92 6.54 -18.42
C SER A 225 -9.29 6.15 -17.86
N ASN A 226 -10.39 6.57 -18.48
CA ASN A 226 -11.78 6.41 -18.03
C ASN A 226 -12.03 6.95 -16.61
N VAL A 227 -11.29 7.98 -16.20
CA VAL A 227 -11.45 8.63 -14.91
C VAL A 227 -12.55 9.69 -14.94
N SER A 228 -13.26 9.85 -13.84
CA SER A 228 -14.23 10.93 -13.65
C SER A 228 -13.51 12.27 -13.44
N GLU A 229 -14.25 13.38 -13.52
CA GLU A 229 -13.71 14.71 -13.22
C GLU A 229 -13.17 14.84 -11.78
N ILE A 230 -13.79 14.13 -10.82
CA ILE A 230 -13.35 14.11 -9.42
C ILE A 230 -12.02 13.37 -9.32
N GLU A 231 -11.93 12.17 -9.91
CA GLU A 231 -10.71 11.38 -9.93
C GLU A 231 -9.56 12.07 -10.68
N LYS A 232 -9.85 12.76 -11.78
CA LYS A 232 -8.88 13.56 -12.53
C LYS A 232 -8.31 14.67 -11.65
N TYR A 233 -9.17 15.49 -11.04
CA TYR A 233 -8.77 16.60 -10.19
C TYR A 233 -7.94 16.11 -8.97
N ASN A 234 -8.43 15.09 -8.29
CA ASN A 234 -7.77 14.53 -7.11
C ASN A 234 -6.48 13.78 -7.47
N GLY A 235 -6.47 13.14 -8.64
CA GLY A 235 -5.26 12.50 -9.16
C GLY A 235 -4.14 13.49 -9.46
N GLU A 236 -4.47 14.68 -9.99
CA GLU A 236 -3.50 15.76 -10.17
C GLU A 236 -2.93 16.26 -8.83
N LEU A 237 -3.78 16.40 -7.80
CA LEU A 237 -3.35 16.80 -6.47
C LEU A 237 -2.39 15.77 -5.86
N VAL A 238 -2.75 14.48 -5.90
CA VAL A 238 -1.92 13.39 -5.36
C VAL A 238 -0.61 13.28 -6.14
N PHE A 239 -0.66 13.31 -7.48
CA PHE A 239 0.53 13.25 -8.33
C PHE A 239 1.54 14.36 -7.98
N ASN A 240 1.07 15.60 -7.91
CA ASN A 240 1.92 16.73 -7.55
C ASN A 240 2.42 16.62 -6.10
N GLY A 241 1.55 16.20 -5.18
CA GLY A 241 1.92 15.99 -3.76
C GLY A 241 3.02 14.95 -3.57
N ILE A 242 2.95 13.83 -4.29
CA ILE A 242 3.99 12.77 -4.25
C ILE A 242 5.33 13.31 -4.79
N ILE A 243 5.30 14.06 -5.90
CA ILE A 243 6.51 14.67 -6.49
C ILE A 243 7.12 15.68 -5.53
N ASP A 244 6.31 16.57 -4.96
CA ASP A 244 6.78 17.58 -4.01
C ASP A 244 7.37 16.92 -2.76
N CYS A 245 6.69 15.89 -2.22
CA CYS A 245 7.20 15.11 -1.09
C CYS A 245 8.58 14.50 -1.40
N ALA A 246 8.73 13.87 -2.56
CA ALA A 246 9.99 13.24 -2.95
C ALA A 246 11.12 14.27 -3.09
N LYS A 247 10.86 15.43 -3.70
CA LYS A 247 11.83 16.53 -3.81
C LYS A 247 12.24 17.06 -2.44
N GLN A 248 11.24 17.40 -1.58
CA GLN A 248 11.49 17.90 -0.24
C GLN A 248 12.24 16.89 0.63
N ALA A 249 11.93 15.60 0.49
CA ALA A 249 12.64 14.54 1.19
C ALA A 249 14.13 14.48 0.79
N LEU A 250 14.42 14.51 -0.52
CA LEU A 250 15.80 14.49 -1.04
C LEU A 250 16.57 15.75 -0.64
N GLU A 251 15.95 16.94 -0.72
CA GLU A 251 16.56 18.22 -0.34
C GLU A 251 16.89 18.31 1.16
N ASN A 252 16.25 17.47 1.98
CA ASN A 252 16.39 17.46 3.43
C ASN A 252 17.06 16.19 3.99
N ASP A 253 17.76 15.40 3.14
CA ASP A 253 18.44 14.15 3.55
C ASP A 253 17.53 13.11 4.22
N ILE A 254 16.22 13.13 3.92
CA ILE A 254 15.29 12.08 4.31
C ILE A 254 15.52 10.90 3.36
N PRO A 255 15.71 9.66 3.85
CA PRO A 255 15.90 8.52 2.99
C PRO A 255 14.69 8.27 2.08
N VAL A 256 14.94 8.17 0.76
CA VAL A 256 13.90 7.89 -0.23
C VAL A 256 14.19 6.55 -0.90
N VAL A 257 13.18 5.68 -0.95
CA VAL A 257 13.23 4.43 -1.70
C VAL A 257 12.17 4.43 -2.80
N LEU A 258 12.45 3.74 -3.89
CA LEU A 258 11.54 3.66 -5.02
C LEU A 258 10.52 2.55 -4.81
N GLY A 259 9.25 2.88 -5.02
CA GLY A 259 8.13 1.98 -5.21
C GLY A 259 7.44 2.29 -6.53
N ASN A 260 6.84 1.31 -7.15
CA ASN A 260 6.06 1.51 -8.37
C ASN A 260 4.58 1.21 -8.18
N ASP A 261 4.20 0.64 -7.03
CA ASP A 261 2.83 0.27 -6.70
C ASP A 261 2.22 -0.67 -7.77
N VAL A 262 3.06 -1.57 -8.26
CA VAL A 262 2.68 -2.55 -9.28
C VAL A 262 1.51 -3.40 -8.78
N GLY A 263 0.59 -3.69 -9.69
CA GLY A 263 -0.70 -4.32 -9.37
C GLY A 263 -1.87 -3.33 -9.43
N CYS A 264 -1.62 -2.03 -9.26
CA CYS A 264 -2.61 -0.98 -9.52
C CYS A 264 -2.91 -0.84 -11.02
N PRO A 265 -4.11 -0.38 -11.39
CA PRO A 265 -4.43 -0.13 -12.80
C PRO A 265 -3.37 0.73 -13.50
N TRP A 266 -2.96 0.35 -14.70
CA TRP A 266 -1.90 0.97 -15.51
C TRP A 266 -0.46 0.72 -15.02
N VAL A 267 -0.28 0.00 -13.92
CA VAL A 267 1.04 -0.36 -13.37
C VAL A 267 1.14 -1.89 -13.34
N SER A 268 1.45 -2.49 -14.50
CA SER A 268 1.61 -3.94 -14.60
C SER A 268 2.90 -4.40 -13.92
N GLN A 269 2.94 -5.67 -13.52
CA GLN A 269 4.15 -6.29 -13.01
C GLN A 269 5.28 -6.17 -14.03
N TYR A 270 4.94 -6.28 -15.35
CA TYR A 270 5.87 -6.12 -16.42
C TYR A 270 5.22 -6.18 -17.75
N ASP A 271 5.67 -5.51 -18.68
CA ASP A 271 5.41 -5.68 -20.13
C ASP A 271 6.70 -5.91 -20.90
#